data_96eee8b026c552dd0131e3fbfef9c6a4
#
_entry.id   96eee8b026c552dd0131e3fbfef9c6a4
#
_cell.length_a   1.000
_cell.length_b   1.000
_cell.length_c   1.000
_cell.angle_alpha   90.00
_cell.angle_beta   90.00
_cell.angle_gamma   90.00
#
_symmetry.space_group_name_H-M   'P 1'
#
loop_
_entity.id
_entity.type
_entity.pdbx_description
1 polymer ?
#
loop_
_entity_poly.entity_id
_entity_poly.type
_entity_poly.pdbx_seq_one_letter_code
_entity_poly.pdbx_strand_id
1 'polypeptide(L)'
;KTTGVKVREEGGVGSDYDLSINGLSGNSIRYFLDGMPLDSKGTGVTLANLPTNIIERVEIYKGVIPAHLGSDALGGAINIITNQNKKNFLDASYSIGSFHTHQFNFNAQYVMPQTGIIVKPVVGVNYSKNDYKMKNVEVPSEDKTAFVTKDCRRFHDDYLSLFGQLEAGVT
;
A
#
# COMPACT_ATOMS: atom_id res chain seq x y z
N LYS A 1 12.23 -10.79 -8.64
CA LYS A 1 12.43 -9.51 -9.36
C LYS A 1 11.77 -9.63 -10.72
N THR A 2 10.72 -8.87 -10.97
CA THR A 2 9.99 -8.93 -12.25
C THR A 2 10.63 -7.93 -13.21
N THR A 3 11.06 -8.39 -14.40
CA THR A 3 11.71 -7.55 -15.42
C THR A 3 10.73 -6.45 -15.89
N GLY A 4 11.23 -5.21 -16.03
CA GLY A 4 10.44 -4.07 -16.51
C GLY A 4 9.55 -3.41 -15.46
N VAL A 5 9.59 -3.84 -14.20
CA VAL A 5 8.91 -3.18 -13.08
C VAL A 5 9.95 -2.53 -12.18
N LYS A 6 9.78 -1.24 -11.91
CA LYS A 6 10.61 -0.47 -10.97
C LYS A 6 9.70 0.16 -9.92
N VAL A 7 10.14 0.12 -8.67
CA VAL A 7 9.51 0.83 -7.55
C VAL A 7 10.55 1.82 -7.02
N ARG A 8 10.16 3.06 -6.90
CA ARG A 8 10.96 4.13 -6.31
C ARG A 8 10.20 4.68 -5.11
N GLU A 9 10.80 4.62 -3.95
CA GLU A 9 10.29 5.22 -2.72
C GLU A 9 10.90 6.62 -2.54
N GLU A 10 10.08 7.60 -2.17
CA GLU A 10 10.51 8.99 -2.04
C GLU A 10 10.69 9.46 -0.59
N GLY A 11 10.56 8.56 0.38
CA GLY A 11 10.69 8.97 1.78
C GLY A 11 10.51 7.84 2.80
N GLY A 12 10.04 8.22 3.99
CA GLY A 12 9.72 7.29 5.07
C GLY A 12 8.38 6.57 4.89
N VAL A 13 7.95 5.87 5.92
CA VAL A 13 6.66 5.15 5.92
C VAL A 13 5.52 6.12 5.63
N GLY A 14 4.66 5.76 4.67
CA GLY A 14 3.54 6.60 4.22
C GLY A 14 3.89 7.64 3.15
N SER A 15 5.15 7.73 2.74
CA SER A 15 5.53 8.55 1.58
C SER A 15 5.03 7.91 0.29
N ASP A 16 4.83 8.76 -0.70
CA ASP A 16 4.49 8.30 -2.05
C ASP A 16 5.61 7.43 -2.61
N TYR A 17 5.23 6.46 -3.38
CA TYR A 17 6.12 5.67 -4.18
C TYR A 17 5.68 5.72 -5.64
N ASP A 18 6.65 5.83 -6.51
CA ASP A 18 6.42 5.76 -7.95
C ASP A 18 6.70 4.34 -8.43
N LEU A 19 5.68 3.73 -9.01
CA LEU A 19 5.79 2.44 -9.63
C LEU A 19 5.73 2.62 -11.14
N SER A 20 6.70 2.06 -11.85
CA SER A 20 6.73 2.10 -13.30
C SER A 20 6.77 0.69 -13.91
N ILE A 21 6.00 0.52 -14.99
CA ILE A 21 5.98 -0.67 -15.83
C ILE A 21 6.45 -0.27 -17.21
N ASN A 22 7.54 -0.87 -17.68
CA ASN A 22 8.17 -0.58 -18.99
C ASN A 22 8.42 0.93 -19.20
N GLY A 23 8.72 1.69 -18.13
CA GLY A 23 8.98 3.12 -18.18
C GLY A 23 7.74 4.02 -18.12
N LEU A 24 6.53 3.46 -18.07
CA LEU A 24 5.29 4.19 -17.86
C LEU A 24 4.93 4.16 -16.37
N SER A 25 4.48 5.28 -15.82
CA SER A 25 4.12 5.45 -14.41
C SER A 25 2.86 6.29 -14.20
N GLY A 26 2.49 6.52 -12.95
CA GLY A 26 1.36 7.35 -12.58
C GLY A 26 0.03 6.84 -13.13
N ASN A 27 -0.77 7.71 -13.73
CA ASN A 27 -2.12 7.40 -14.24
C ASN A 27 -2.15 6.39 -15.39
N SER A 28 -0.99 6.05 -15.98
CA SER A 28 -0.88 5.01 -17.01
C SER A 28 -0.99 3.60 -16.44
N ILE A 29 -0.86 3.42 -15.13
CA ILE A 29 -0.95 2.14 -14.44
C ILE A 29 -2.22 2.13 -13.61
N ARG A 30 -3.01 1.06 -13.74
CA ARG A 30 -4.21 0.86 -12.92
C ARG A 30 -3.95 -0.19 -11.86
N TYR A 31 -4.53 0.05 -10.69
CA TYR A 31 -4.44 -0.84 -9.54
C TYR A 31 -5.80 -1.46 -9.25
N PHE A 32 -5.77 -2.75 -8.96
CA PHE A 32 -6.97 -3.53 -8.65
C PHE A 32 -6.74 -4.32 -7.36
N LEU A 33 -7.81 -4.55 -6.65
CA LEU A 33 -7.89 -5.47 -5.51
C LEU A 33 -9.00 -6.49 -5.81
N ASP A 34 -8.62 -7.75 -5.99
CA ASP A 34 -9.54 -8.84 -6.38
C ASP A 34 -10.36 -8.49 -7.64
N GLY A 35 -9.72 -7.84 -8.62
CA GLY A 35 -10.36 -7.41 -9.86
C GLY A 35 -11.18 -6.12 -9.78
N MET A 36 -11.35 -5.52 -8.60
CA MET A 36 -12.04 -4.25 -8.43
C MET A 36 -11.02 -3.09 -8.43
N PRO A 37 -11.26 -2.00 -9.21
CA PRO A 37 -10.39 -0.84 -9.21
C PRO A 37 -10.22 -0.25 -7.80
N LEU A 38 -9.00 0.07 -7.39
CA LEU A 38 -8.73 0.63 -6.06
C LEU A 38 -9.32 2.03 -5.89
N ASP A 39 -9.36 2.81 -6.96
CA ASP A 39 -9.96 4.15 -7.01
C ASP A 39 -11.48 4.14 -6.75
N SER A 40 -12.18 3.03 -7.00
CA SER A 40 -13.61 2.89 -6.69
C SER A 40 -13.91 2.56 -5.22
N LYS A 41 -12.90 2.17 -4.44
CA LYS A 41 -13.04 1.85 -3.00
C LYS A 41 -12.95 3.08 -2.08
N GLY A 42 -12.94 4.29 -2.64
CA GLY A 42 -12.90 5.55 -1.91
C GLY A 42 -11.50 6.15 -1.78
N THR A 43 -11.48 7.43 -1.44
CA THR A 43 -10.23 8.18 -1.20
C THR A 43 -9.52 7.65 0.03
N GLY A 44 -8.32 7.11 -0.12
CA GLY A 44 -7.48 6.67 1.00
C GLY A 44 -7.01 5.21 0.96
N VAL A 45 -7.59 4.36 0.10
CA VAL A 45 -7.05 3.01 -0.10
C VAL A 45 -5.97 3.08 -1.17
N THR A 46 -4.75 3.25 -0.73
CA THR A 46 -3.57 3.17 -1.60
C THR A 46 -2.86 1.82 -1.40
N LEU A 47 -2.06 1.44 -2.36
CA LEU A 47 -1.25 0.22 -2.27
C LEU A 47 -0.36 0.20 -1.02
N ALA A 48 0.11 1.38 -0.58
CA ALA A 48 0.94 1.54 0.62
C ALA A 48 0.21 1.18 1.93
N ASN A 49 -1.12 1.29 1.95
CA ASN A 49 -1.93 1.10 3.14
C ASN A 49 -2.52 -0.30 3.25
N LEU A 50 -2.37 -1.14 2.22
CA LEU A 50 -2.88 -2.51 2.26
C LEU A 50 -2.04 -3.37 3.21
N PRO A 51 -2.67 -4.07 4.16
CA PRO A 51 -1.97 -5.04 5.00
C PRO A 51 -1.36 -6.16 4.16
N THR A 52 -0.07 -6.38 4.30
CA THR A 52 0.65 -7.39 3.48
C THR A 52 0.21 -8.82 3.76
N ASN A 53 -0.31 -9.09 4.95
CA ASN A 53 -0.78 -10.42 5.36
C ASN A 53 -2.08 -10.87 4.69
N ILE A 54 -2.81 -9.97 4.00
CA ILE A 54 -3.98 -10.35 3.21
C ILE A 54 -3.62 -10.75 1.78
N ILE A 55 -2.42 -10.42 1.32
CA ILE A 55 -2.01 -10.60 -0.08
C ILE A 55 -1.59 -12.05 -0.29
N GLU A 56 -2.28 -12.75 -1.19
CA GLU A 56 -1.88 -14.07 -1.65
C GLU A 56 -0.86 -13.98 -2.78
N ARG A 57 -1.17 -13.14 -3.78
CA ARG A 57 -0.29 -12.91 -4.93
C ARG A 57 -0.55 -11.55 -5.57
N VAL A 58 0.43 -11.09 -6.35
CA VAL A 58 0.33 -9.87 -7.16
C VAL A 58 0.45 -10.26 -8.62
N GLU A 59 -0.55 -9.92 -9.42
CA GLU A 59 -0.58 -10.15 -10.85
C GLU A 59 -0.22 -8.84 -11.56
N ILE A 60 0.78 -8.89 -12.42
CA ILE A 60 1.27 -7.72 -13.17
C ILE A 60 1.03 -7.95 -14.66
N TYR A 61 0.15 -7.16 -15.23
CA TYR A 61 -0.19 -7.18 -16.64
C TYR A 61 0.58 -6.07 -17.36
N LYS A 62 1.39 -6.45 -18.35
CA LYS A 62 2.25 -5.55 -19.14
C LYS A 62 1.71 -5.46 -20.57
N GLY A 63 1.07 -4.35 -20.89
CA GLY A 63 0.54 -4.10 -22.23
C GLY A 63 -0.88 -4.63 -22.42
N VAL A 64 -1.07 -5.93 -22.57
CA VAL A 64 -2.41 -6.51 -22.75
C VAL A 64 -3.04 -6.79 -21.40
N ILE A 65 -4.16 -6.14 -21.13
CA ILE A 65 -4.92 -6.27 -19.89
C ILE A 65 -6.13 -7.16 -20.16
N PRO A 66 -6.44 -8.13 -19.28
CA PRO A 66 -7.65 -8.93 -19.40
C PRO A 66 -8.91 -8.06 -19.42
N ALA A 67 -9.87 -8.42 -20.27
CA ALA A 67 -11.08 -7.63 -20.47
C ALA A 67 -11.90 -7.37 -19.18
N HIS A 68 -11.81 -8.28 -18.19
CA HIS A 68 -12.51 -8.13 -16.91
C HIS A 68 -11.90 -7.04 -16.01
N LEU A 69 -10.67 -6.58 -16.28
CA LEU A 69 -10.03 -5.46 -15.58
C LEU A 69 -10.23 -4.12 -16.29
N GLY A 70 -10.91 -4.09 -17.43
CA GLY A 70 -11.14 -2.88 -18.21
C GLY A 70 -10.02 -2.53 -19.18
N SER A 71 -10.20 -1.46 -19.94
CA SER A 71 -9.32 -1.10 -21.07
C SER A 71 -8.47 0.17 -20.85
N ASP A 72 -8.60 0.84 -19.70
CA ASP A 72 -8.12 2.22 -19.52
C ASP A 72 -6.65 2.34 -19.06
N ALA A 73 -5.92 1.25 -18.98
CA ALA A 73 -4.53 1.25 -18.52
C ALA A 73 -3.55 1.08 -19.68
N LEU A 74 -3.04 2.18 -20.19
CA LEU A 74 -2.09 2.20 -21.32
C LEU A 74 -0.73 1.59 -20.95
N GLY A 75 -0.29 1.72 -19.71
CA GLY A 75 1.01 1.24 -19.23
C GLY A 75 0.97 -0.16 -18.65
N GLY A 76 -0.18 -0.62 -18.20
CA GLY A 76 -0.37 -1.92 -17.58
C GLY A 76 -1.29 -1.87 -16.36
N ALA A 77 -1.53 -3.03 -15.78
CA ALA A 77 -2.36 -3.17 -14.59
C ALA A 77 -1.67 -4.02 -13.53
N ILE A 78 -1.94 -3.71 -12.28
CA ILE A 78 -1.52 -4.48 -11.11
C ILE A 78 -2.77 -4.91 -10.37
N ASN A 79 -2.97 -6.21 -10.30
CA ASN A 79 -4.09 -6.79 -9.56
C ASN A 79 -3.54 -7.53 -8.33
N ILE A 80 -3.96 -7.08 -7.16
CA ILE A 80 -3.63 -7.71 -5.89
C ILE A 80 -4.72 -8.69 -5.59
N ILE A 81 -4.35 -9.95 -5.46
CA ILE A 81 -5.26 -11.02 -5.09
C ILE A 81 -5.12 -11.29 -3.61
N THR A 82 -6.22 -11.17 -2.89
CA THR A 82 -6.26 -11.52 -1.47
C THR A 82 -6.48 -13.03 -1.28
N ASN A 83 -6.13 -13.51 -0.09
CA ASN A 83 -6.33 -14.90 0.24
C ASN A 83 -7.83 -15.24 0.27
N GLN A 84 -8.28 -16.05 -0.72
CA GLN A 84 -9.66 -16.49 -0.87
C GLN A 84 -9.89 -17.91 -0.34
N ASN A 85 -9.03 -18.39 0.54
CA ASN A 85 -9.14 -19.70 1.13
C ASN A 85 -10.46 -19.80 1.94
N LYS A 86 -11.23 -20.86 1.73
CA LYS A 86 -12.54 -21.08 2.40
C LYS A 86 -12.41 -21.71 3.79
N LYS A 87 -11.22 -21.70 4.39
CA LYS A 87 -10.99 -22.26 5.72
C LYS A 87 -10.99 -21.15 6.78
N ASN A 88 -11.42 -21.51 7.98
CA ASN A 88 -11.29 -20.64 9.13
C ASN A 88 -9.81 -20.37 9.40
N PHE A 89 -9.45 -19.12 9.57
CA PHE A 89 -8.10 -18.72 9.97
C PHE A 89 -8.14 -17.43 10.79
N LEU A 90 -7.09 -17.20 11.52
CA LEU A 90 -6.80 -15.96 12.21
C LEU A 90 -5.32 -15.67 12.08
N ASP A 91 -5.01 -14.50 11.58
CA ASP A 91 -3.65 -13.99 11.45
C ASP A 91 -3.56 -12.61 12.11
N ALA A 92 -2.60 -12.44 13.00
CA ALA A 92 -2.32 -11.18 13.64
C ALA A 92 -0.82 -10.96 13.67
N SER A 93 -0.37 -9.81 13.20
CA SER A 93 1.03 -9.44 13.19
C SER A 93 1.24 -8.06 13.78
N TYR A 94 2.34 -7.90 14.51
CA TYR A 94 2.79 -6.61 15.01
C TYR A 94 4.28 -6.47 14.75
N SER A 95 4.67 -5.35 14.16
CA SER A 95 6.07 -5.04 13.89
C SER A 95 6.46 -3.67 14.41
N ILE A 96 7.71 -3.56 14.84
CA ILE A 96 8.34 -2.31 15.27
C ILE A 96 9.52 -2.04 14.36
N GLY A 97 9.60 -0.82 13.86
CA GLY A 97 10.68 -0.35 12.99
C GLY A 97 11.39 0.88 13.54
N SER A 98 12.37 1.35 12.79
CA SER A 98 13.08 2.60 13.08
C SER A 98 12.11 3.79 13.06
N PHE A 99 12.52 4.90 13.72
CA PHE A 99 11.76 6.16 13.77
C PHE A 99 10.36 6.04 14.38
N HIS A 100 10.24 5.20 15.42
CA HIS A 100 8.98 4.90 16.11
C HIS A 100 7.90 4.39 15.16
N THR A 101 8.29 3.51 14.24
CA THR A 101 7.35 2.87 13.33
C THR A 101 6.71 1.68 14.02
N HIS A 102 5.38 1.66 14.01
CA HIS A 102 4.56 0.58 14.55
C HIS A 102 3.56 0.15 13.49
N GLN A 103 3.48 -1.14 13.21
CA GLN A 103 2.53 -1.69 12.26
C GLN A 103 1.79 -2.84 12.91
N PHE A 104 0.48 -2.75 12.92
CA PHE A 104 -0.40 -3.81 13.38
C PHE A 104 -1.31 -4.25 12.24
N ASN A 105 -1.38 -5.54 12.00
CA ASN A 105 -2.30 -6.12 11.02
C ASN A 105 -3.06 -7.27 11.66
N PHE A 106 -4.35 -7.30 11.41
CA PHE A 106 -5.25 -8.35 11.82
C PHE A 106 -6.08 -8.79 10.63
N ASN A 107 -6.14 -10.09 10.38
CA ASN A 107 -6.93 -10.69 9.33
C ASN A 107 -7.52 -12.01 9.85
N ALA A 108 -8.82 -12.17 9.75
CA ALA A 108 -9.47 -13.39 10.17
C ALA A 108 -10.56 -13.79 9.17
N GLN A 109 -10.90 -15.05 9.14
CA GLN A 109 -12.02 -15.56 8.37
C GLN A 109 -12.75 -16.60 9.21
N TYR A 110 -14.06 -16.44 9.29
CA TYR A 110 -14.93 -17.40 9.92
C TYR A 110 -16.00 -17.86 8.94
N VAL A 111 -16.08 -19.14 8.75
CA VAL A 111 -17.08 -19.81 7.92
C VAL A 111 -18.06 -20.53 8.84
N MET A 112 -19.32 -20.15 8.79
CA MET A 112 -20.39 -20.79 9.57
C MET A 112 -20.77 -22.14 8.94
N PRO A 113 -20.58 -23.29 9.64
CA PRO A 113 -20.76 -24.61 9.03
C PRO A 113 -22.21 -24.89 8.62
N GLN A 114 -23.18 -24.28 9.28
CA GLN A 114 -24.61 -24.57 9.06
C GLN A 114 -25.23 -23.73 7.95
N THR A 115 -24.77 -22.52 7.74
CA THR A 115 -25.36 -21.55 6.80
C THR A 115 -24.46 -21.25 5.60
N GLY A 116 -23.20 -21.69 5.65
CA GLY A 116 -22.22 -21.33 4.62
C GLY A 116 -21.84 -19.85 4.60
N ILE A 117 -22.26 -19.07 5.60
CA ILE A 117 -21.92 -17.65 5.69
C ILE A 117 -20.43 -17.52 6.02
N ILE A 118 -19.75 -16.69 5.25
CA ILE A 118 -18.35 -16.31 5.46
C ILE A 118 -18.32 -14.85 5.95
N VAL A 119 -17.54 -14.60 7.00
CA VAL A 119 -17.24 -13.25 7.49
C VAL A 119 -15.73 -13.10 7.58
N LYS A 120 -15.19 -12.04 6.96
CA LYS A 120 -13.75 -11.82 6.87
C LYS A 120 -13.43 -10.36 7.26
N PRO A 121 -13.16 -10.09 8.54
CA PRO A 121 -12.66 -8.79 9.00
C PRO A 121 -11.16 -8.66 8.70
N VAL A 122 -10.76 -7.47 8.25
CA VAL A 122 -9.37 -7.07 8.07
C VAL A 122 -9.16 -5.71 8.71
N VAL A 123 -8.13 -5.57 9.54
CA VAL A 123 -7.75 -4.30 10.17
C VAL A 123 -6.25 -4.11 10.03
N GLY A 124 -5.85 -2.92 9.60
CA GLY A 124 -4.45 -2.51 9.52
C GLY A 124 -4.25 -1.16 10.18
N VAL A 125 -3.20 -1.03 10.98
CA VAL A 125 -2.80 0.23 11.60
C VAL A 125 -1.31 0.42 11.37
N ASN A 126 -0.95 1.54 10.75
CA ASN A 126 0.44 1.92 10.53
C ASN A 126 0.67 3.30 11.15
N TYR A 127 1.67 3.39 12.02
CA TYR A 127 2.11 4.62 12.64
C TYR A 127 3.61 4.77 12.49
N SER A 128 4.08 5.98 12.19
CA SER A 128 5.50 6.32 12.18
C SER A 128 5.70 7.81 12.49
N LYS A 129 6.74 8.12 13.26
CA LYS A 129 7.16 9.51 13.48
C LYS A 129 7.97 10.08 12.32
N ASN A 130 8.61 9.24 11.52
CA ASN A 130 9.46 9.65 10.40
C ASN A 130 10.52 10.72 10.77
N ASP A 131 11.00 10.75 12.00
CA ASP A 131 11.91 11.78 12.55
C ASP A 131 13.39 11.54 12.20
N TYR A 132 13.68 11.02 11.01
CA TYR A 132 15.03 10.71 10.59
C TYR A 132 15.87 11.96 10.25
N LYS A 133 17.20 11.80 10.35
CA LYS A 133 18.15 12.83 9.95
C LYS A 133 18.34 12.83 8.44
N MET A 134 18.13 13.99 7.84
CA MET A 134 18.47 14.27 6.45
C MET A 134 19.83 14.98 6.41
N LYS A 135 20.74 14.47 5.59
CA LYS A 135 22.07 15.06 5.39
C LYS A 135 22.06 15.98 4.17
N ASN A 136 22.87 17.02 4.25
CA ASN A 136 23.11 17.95 3.13
C ASN A 136 21.81 18.58 2.59
N VAL A 137 20.91 19.01 3.48
CA VAL A 137 19.69 19.71 3.07
C VAL A 137 20.03 21.19 2.83
N GLU A 138 19.65 21.70 1.67
CA GLU A 138 19.74 23.12 1.37
C GLU A 138 18.65 23.88 2.13
N VAL A 139 19.06 24.72 3.05
CA VAL A 139 18.18 25.59 3.82
C VAL A 139 18.54 27.05 3.58
N PRO A 140 17.56 27.98 3.58
CA PRO A 140 17.87 29.39 3.48
C PRO A 140 18.81 29.84 4.63
N SER A 141 19.80 30.67 4.34
CA SER A 141 20.61 31.34 5.34
C SER A 141 19.73 32.22 6.24
N GLU A 142 20.20 32.55 7.43
CA GLU A 142 19.51 33.49 8.35
C GLU A 142 19.12 34.80 7.69
N ASP A 143 19.97 35.32 6.81
CA ASP A 143 19.72 36.54 6.03
C ASP A 143 18.87 36.34 4.78
N LYS A 144 18.40 35.09 4.50
CA LYS A 144 17.61 34.71 3.33
C LYS A 144 18.21 35.06 1.96
N THR A 145 19.51 35.38 1.92
CA THR A 145 20.20 35.80 0.69
C THR A 145 20.92 34.67 -0.02
N ALA A 146 21.13 33.53 0.66
CA ALA A 146 21.83 32.37 0.12
C ALA A 146 21.25 31.08 0.69
N PHE A 147 21.53 29.94 0.05
CA PHE A 147 21.25 28.62 0.58
C PHE A 147 22.53 28.05 1.23
N VAL A 148 22.37 27.48 2.41
CA VAL A 148 23.46 26.79 3.13
C VAL A 148 23.04 25.32 3.33
N THR A 149 24.02 24.45 3.19
CA THR A 149 23.81 23.02 3.39
C THR A 149 23.96 22.66 4.87
N LYS A 150 22.92 22.13 5.47
CA LYS A 150 22.94 21.67 6.88
C LYS A 150 22.32 20.27 7.00
N ASP A 151 22.77 19.53 8.03
CA ASP A 151 22.09 18.33 8.47
C ASP A 151 20.86 18.73 9.28
N CYS A 152 19.69 18.32 8.81
CA CYS A 152 18.40 18.64 9.44
C CYS A 152 17.71 17.37 9.91
N ARG A 153 16.88 17.47 10.95
CA ARG A 153 15.93 16.44 11.31
C ARG A 153 14.61 16.72 10.63
N ARG A 154 13.98 15.68 10.07
CA ARG A 154 12.63 15.82 9.54
C ARG A 154 11.68 16.14 10.69
N PHE A 155 10.77 17.07 10.47
CA PHE A 155 9.95 17.67 11.51
C PHE A 155 8.50 17.70 11.03
N HIS A 156 7.55 17.31 11.93
CA HIS A 156 6.12 17.22 11.63
C HIS A 156 5.75 16.31 10.46
N ASP A 157 6.36 15.14 10.40
CA ASP A 157 6.10 14.15 9.37
C ASP A 157 5.48 12.85 9.97
N ASP A 158 4.73 13.01 11.05
CA ASP A 158 4.04 11.90 11.69
C ASP A 158 3.01 11.32 10.73
N TYR A 159 3.05 10.02 10.57
CA TYR A 159 2.16 9.28 9.69
C TYR A 159 1.28 8.34 10.50
N LEU A 160 -0.02 8.38 10.26
CA LEU A 160 -1.00 7.43 10.79
C LEU A 160 -1.92 6.98 9.66
N SER A 161 -1.97 5.69 9.43
CA SER A 161 -2.91 5.07 8.50
C SER A 161 -3.73 4.01 9.21
N LEU A 162 -5.04 4.06 8.99
CA LEU A 162 -5.98 3.06 9.46
C LEU A 162 -6.65 2.44 8.24
N PHE A 163 -6.61 1.12 8.16
CA PHE A 163 -7.30 0.35 7.14
C PHE A 163 -8.30 -0.59 7.82
N GLY A 164 -9.53 -0.61 7.33
CA GLY A 164 -10.56 -1.53 7.77
C GLY A 164 -11.37 -2.04 6.60
N GLN A 165 -11.54 -3.36 6.51
CA GLN A 165 -12.35 -4.01 5.50
C GLN A 165 -13.16 -5.12 6.16
N LEU A 166 -14.44 -5.23 5.80
CA LEU A 166 -15.30 -6.33 6.20
C LEU A 166 -15.92 -6.93 4.95
N GLU A 167 -15.63 -8.19 4.72
CA GLU A 167 -16.25 -8.95 3.64
C GLU A 167 -17.24 -9.95 4.26
N ALA A 168 -18.42 -10.08 3.65
CA ALA A 168 -19.39 -11.09 3.98
C ALA A 168 -19.91 -11.73 2.69
N GLY A 169 -20.08 -13.05 2.73
CA GLY A 169 -20.55 -13.81 1.58
C GLY A 169 -21.17 -15.13 1.99
N VAL A 170 -21.64 -15.88 1.04
CA VAL A 170 -22.17 -17.24 1.21
C VAL A 170 -21.45 -18.16 0.23
N THR A 171 -21.04 -19.34 0.70
CA THR A 171 -20.38 -20.37 -0.15
C THR A 171 -21.40 -21.22 -0.89
#